data_2ea9dfe1b23a281ff6089e884f13024b
#
_entry.id   2ea9dfe1b23a281ff6089e884f13024b
#
_cell.length_a   1.000
_cell.length_b   1.000
_cell.length_c   1.000
_cell.angle_alpha   90.00
_cell.angle_beta   90.00
_cell.angle_gamma   90.00
#
_symmetry.space_group_name_H-M   'P 1'
#
loop_
_entity.id
_entity.type
_entity.pdbx_description
1 polymer ?
#
loop_
_entity_poly.entity_id
_entity_poly.type
_entity_poly.pdbx_seq_one_letter_code
_entity_poly.pdbx_strand_id
1 'polypeptide(L)'
;MTTDNLLAQLFPTRAADIPEQFRLAAPIEQRDYLVDGQLQVWNGPLAQVLSPVQLGDERVNIGSTPLLDADTALTALDAAVRAYDRGQGEWPTMRVVDRIRHVEAFLRRMREQRDAVVKLLMWEIGKNLKDSQKEFDRTCDYITDTINALKELDRRSSRFELEQDTLGQIRRVPMGVALCMGPYNYPLNETFTTLIPALIMGNTVVFKPAKLGVLLIRPLLEAFRDSFPAGVINVIYGSGRETVSALMASGKIDIFAFIGTNKAASDLKKLHPRPHRLRAALGLDAKNPGIVLPQV
;
A
#
# COMPACT_ATOMS: atom_id res chain seq x y z
N MET A 1 43.68 3.68 -12.23
CA MET A 1 42.47 2.84 -12.26
C MET A 1 41.42 3.65 -13.00
N THR A 2 40.85 3.11 -14.05
CA THR A 2 39.79 3.74 -14.80
C THR A 2 38.48 3.70 -13.93
N THR A 3 37.62 4.69 -14.08
CA THR A 3 36.35 4.80 -13.34
C THR A 3 35.51 3.53 -13.45
N ASP A 4 35.55 2.85 -14.60
CA ASP A 4 34.84 1.58 -14.82
C ASP A 4 35.36 0.44 -13.94
N ASN A 5 36.66 0.41 -13.62
CA ASN A 5 37.24 -0.60 -12.73
C ASN A 5 36.86 -0.37 -11.25
N LEU A 6 36.60 0.87 -10.88
CA LEU A 6 36.15 1.22 -9.52
C LEU A 6 34.66 0.87 -9.33
N LEU A 7 33.84 1.14 -10.33
CA LEU A 7 32.41 0.82 -10.31
C LEU A 7 32.18 -0.70 -10.26
N ALA A 8 32.94 -1.48 -11.06
CA ALA A 8 32.84 -2.94 -11.05
C ALA A 8 33.17 -3.56 -9.69
N GLN A 9 34.00 -2.91 -8.87
CA GLN A 9 34.34 -3.39 -7.51
C GLN A 9 33.28 -3.07 -6.45
N LEU A 10 32.34 -2.14 -6.74
CA LEU A 10 31.30 -1.75 -5.81
C LEU A 10 30.06 -2.64 -5.87
N PHE A 11 29.92 -3.45 -6.92
CA PHE A 11 28.74 -4.29 -7.11
C PHE A 11 29.10 -5.77 -6.91
N PRO A 12 28.20 -6.55 -6.26
CA PRO A 12 28.42 -7.98 -6.10
C PRO A 12 28.37 -8.68 -7.45
N THR A 13 29.32 -9.58 -7.70
CA THR A 13 29.33 -10.43 -8.91
C THR A 13 28.78 -11.82 -8.64
N ARG A 14 28.79 -12.26 -7.39
CA ARG A 14 28.31 -13.58 -6.94
C ARG A 14 27.47 -13.42 -5.68
N ALA A 15 26.58 -14.36 -5.42
CA ALA A 15 25.78 -14.40 -4.20
C ALA A 15 26.64 -14.42 -2.91
N ALA A 16 27.86 -14.99 -2.98
CA ALA A 16 28.79 -15.01 -1.87
C ALA A 16 29.31 -13.61 -1.48
N ASP A 17 29.30 -12.67 -2.39
CA ASP A 17 29.75 -11.29 -2.15
C ASP A 17 28.73 -10.47 -1.33
N ILE A 18 27.50 -10.97 -1.21
CA ILE A 18 26.46 -10.36 -0.39
C ILE A 18 26.60 -10.85 1.05
N PRO A 19 26.63 -9.96 2.07
CA PRO A 19 26.68 -10.38 3.46
C PRO A 19 25.52 -11.34 3.81
N GLU A 20 25.80 -12.40 4.55
CA GLU A 20 24.87 -13.52 4.81
C GLU A 20 23.52 -13.03 5.37
N GLN A 21 23.53 -12.07 6.27
CA GLN A 21 22.32 -11.49 6.89
C GLN A 21 21.36 -10.85 5.88
N PHE A 22 21.84 -10.45 4.71
CA PHE A 22 21.02 -9.82 3.67
C PHE A 22 20.66 -10.78 2.53
N ARG A 23 21.21 -12.00 2.52
CA ARG A 23 20.83 -12.99 1.51
C ARG A 23 19.39 -13.43 1.69
N LEU A 24 18.73 -13.72 0.58
CA LEU A 24 17.48 -14.47 0.58
C LEU A 24 17.84 -15.95 0.59
N ALA A 25 17.24 -16.72 1.49
CA ALA A 25 17.49 -18.16 1.59
C ALA A 25 17.04 -18.91 0.31
N ALA A 26 15.94 -18.46 -0.28
CA ALA A 26 15.40 -18.94 -1.55
C ALA A 26 14.48 -17.86 -2.16
N PRO A 27 14.16 -17.93 -3.45
CA PRO A 27 13.11 -17.12 -4.05
C PRO A 27 11.76 -17.32 -3.32
N ILE A 28 11.05 -16.23 -3.07
CA ILE A 28 9.78 -16.24 -2.34
C ILE A 28 8.65 -16.56 -3.31
N GLU A 29 8.04 -17.72 -3.23
CA GLU A 29 6.81 -18.02 -3.95
C GLU A 29 5.62 -17.46 -3.17
N GLN A 30 5.21 -16.22 -3.52
CA GLN A 30 4.03 -15.59 -2.95
C GLN A 30 2.79 -16.09 -3.68
N ARG A 31 1.88 -16.74 -2.96
CA ARG A 31 0.57 -17.18 -3.45
C ARG A 31 -0.57 -16.61 -2.62
N ASP A 32 -0.27 -16.12 -1.42
CA ASP A 32 -1.28 -15.65 -0.48
C ASP A 32 -1.79 -14.27 -0.87
N TYR A 33 -3.10 -14.06 -0.72
CA TYR A 33 -3.76 -12.78 -0.79
C TYR A 33 -4.83 -12.70 0.30
N LEU A 34 -5.28 -11.50 0.65
CA LEU A 34 -6.20 -11.30 1.77
C LEU A 34 -7.57 -10.85 1.26
N VAL A 35 -8.60 -11.63 1.52
CA VAL A 35 -9.99 -11.29 1.21
C VAL A 35 -10.89 -11.71 2.35
N ASP A 36 -11.77 -10.80 2.76
CA ASP A 36 -12.81 -11.05 3.78
C ASP A 36 -12.25 -11.62 5.10
N GLY A 37 -11.10 -11.08 5.55
CA GLY A 37 -10.43 -11.51 6.77
C GLY A 37 -9.75 -12.88 6.66
N GLN A 38 -9.63 -13.47 5.47
CA GLN A 38 -9.02 -14.77 5.24
C GLN A 38 -7.84 -14.66 4.26
N LEU A 39 -6.73 -15.31 4.60
CA LEU A 39 -5.65 -15.56 3.66
C LEU A 39 -6.08 -16.67 2.71
N GLN A 40 -6.16 -16.31 1.43
CA GLN A 40 -6.48 -17.23 0.34
C GLN A 40 -5.21 -17.60 -0.41
N VAL A 41 -5.15 -18.80 -0.98
CA VAL A 41 -4.01 -19.28 -1.78
C VAL A 41 -4.39 -19.24 -3.25
N TRP A 42 -3.62 -18.53 -4.06
CA TRP A 42 -3.80 -18.48 -5.51
C TRP A 42 -3.19 -19.70 -6.19
N ASN A 43 -4.00 -20.47 -6.91
CA ASN A 43 -3.57 -21.65 -7.66
C ASN A 43 -3.36 -21.39 -9.16
N GLY A 44 -3.57 -20.14 -9.59
CA GLY A 44 -3.38 -19.71 -10.98
C GLY A 44 -1.94 -19.25 -11.30
N PRO A 45 -1.77 -18.56 -12.43
CA PRO A 45 -0.47 -18.08 -12.90
C PRO A 45 0.21 -17.14 -11.91
N LEU A 46 1.55 -17.15 -11.91
CA LEU A 46 2.40 -16.26 -11.13
C LEU A 46 3.25 -15.38 -12.05
N ALA A 47 3.52 -14.15 -11.63
CA ALA A 47 4.51 -13.28 -12.25
C ALA A 47 5.83 -13.38 -11.49
N GLN A 48 6.94 -13.47 -12.20
CA GLN A 48 8.27 -13.35 -11.61
C GLN A 48 8.53 -11.96 -11.06
N VAL A 49 9.22 -11.89 -9.93
CA VAL A 49 9.73 -10.67 -9.33
C VAL A 49 11.26 -10.68 -9.43
N LEU A 50 11.77 -9.80 -10.30
CA LEU A 50 13.19 -9.64 -10.51
C LEU A 50 13.70 -8.43 -9.73
N SER A 51 14.78 -8.62 -8.99
CA SER A 51 15.48 -7.55 -8.30
C SER A 51 16.14 -6.58 -9.30
N PRO A 52 16.22 -5.27 -9.00
CA PRO A 52 17.14 -4.38 -9.69
C PRO A 52 18.61 -4.68 -9.35
N VAL A 53 18.88 -5.38 -8.26
CA VAL A 53 20.22 -5.86 -7.92
C VAL A 53 20.62 -6.94 -8.91
N GLN A 54 21.78 -6.77 -9.53
CA GLN A 54 22.39 -7.72 -10.46
C GLN A 54 23.53 -8.48 -9.78
N LEU A 55 23.72 -9.73 -10.17
CA LEU A 55 24.92 -10.51 -9.86
C LEU A 55 25.62 -10.78 -11.18
N GLY A 56 26.74 -10.07 -11.42
CA GLY A 56 27.29 -9.97 -12.76
C GLY A 56 26.31 -9.27 -13.71
N ASP A 57 26.00 -9.91 -14.84
CA ASP A 57 25.10 -9.37 -15.86
C ASP A 57 23.63 -9.82 -15.69
N GLU A 58 23.34 -10.66 -14.69
CA GLU A 58 22.01 -11.24 -14.52
C GLU A 58 21.23 -10.60 -13.37
N ARG A 59 19.93 -10.32 -13.61
CA ARG A 59 19.00 -9.91 -12.54
C ARG A 59 18.65 -11.11 -11.68
N VAL A 60 18.67 -10.90 -10.37
CA VAL A 60 18.31 -11.93 -9.40
C VAL A 60 16.80 -12.13 -9.38
N ASN A 61 16.34 -13.36 -9.62
CA ASN A 61 14.96 -13.72 -9.34
C ASN A 61 14.78 -13.87 -7.82
N ILE A 62 14.02 -12.97 -7.22
CA ILE A 62 13.75 -12.95 -5.77
C ILE A 62 12.41 -13.59 -5.39
N GLY A 63 11.61 -13.96 -6.37
CA GLY A 63 10.37 -14.68 -6.13
C GLY A 63 9.32 -14.51 -7.21
N SER A 64 8.09 -14.74 -6.81
CA SER A 64 6.92 -14.63 -7.68
C SER A 64 5.71 -14.11 -6.89
N THR A 65 4.71 -13.58 -7.60
CA THR A 65 3.49 -13.01 -7.02
C THR A 65 2.27 -13.43 -7.82
N PRO A 66 1.06 -13.54 -7.19
CA PRO A 66 -0.17 -13.92 -7.88
C PRO A 66 -0.51 -12.98 -9.04
N LEU A 67 -0.89 -13.56 -10.16
CA LEU A 67 -1.59 -12.86 -11.25
C LEU A 67 -3.08 -13.10 -11.08
N LEU A 68 -3.69 -12.43 -10.09
CA LEU A 68 -5.13 -12.51 -9.85
C LEU A 68 -5.90 -11.98 -11.06
N ASP A 69 -7.03 -12.61 -11.35
CA ASP A 69 -7.96 -12.20 -12.39
C ASP A 69 -8.95 -11.11 -11.90
N ALA A 70 -9.78 -10.66 -12.83
CA ALA A 70 -10.80 -9.65 -12.55
C ALA A 70 -11.87 -10.16 -11.56
N ASP A 71 -12.26 -11.41 -11.64
CA ASP A 71 -13.32 -12.00 -10.79
C ASP A 71 -12.86 -12.08 -9.32
N THR A 72 -11.61 -12.49 -9.10
CA THR A 72 -11.01 -12.49 -7.76
C THR A 72 -10.90 -11.08 -7.19
N ALA A 73 -10.50 -10.11 -8.02
CA ALA A 73 -10.45 -8.70 -7.60
C ALA A 73 -11.85 -8.16 -7.25
N LEU A 74 -12.88 -8.51 -8.02
CA LEU A 74 -14.27 -8.12 -7.73
C LEU A 74 -14.80 -8.80 -6.46
N THR A 75 -14.39 -10.03 -6.19
CA THR A 75 -14.71 -10.73 -4.92
C THR A 75 -14.16 -9.97 -3.71
N ALA A 76 -12.93 -9.47 -3.81
CA ALA A 76 -12.33 -8.63 -2.77
C ALA A 76 -13.06 -7.29 -2.61
N LEU A 77 -13.49 -6.69 -3.71
CA LEU A 77 -14.30 -5.48 -3.69
C LEU A 77 -15.66 -5.71 -3.04
N ASP A 78 -16.32 -6.82 -3.36
CA ASP A 78 -17.62 -7.17 -2.79
C ASP A 78 -17.52 -7.45 -1.28
N ALA A 79 -16.41 -8.01 -0.80
CA ALA A 79 -16.13 -8.12 0.64
C ALA A 79 -16.01 -6.73 1.29
N ALA A 80 -15.29 -5.80 0.66
CA ALA A 80 -15.19 -4.44 1.16
C ALA A 80 -16.54 -3.70 1.17
N VAL A 81 -17.35 -3.90 0.13
CA VAL A 81 -18.71 -3.31 0.03
C VAL A 81 -19.63 -3.84 1.13
N ARG A 82 -19.60 -5.18 1.37
CA ARG A 82 -20.37 -5.77 2.47
C ARG A 82 -19.95 -5.25 3.84
N ALA A 83 -18.65 -5.18 4.09
CA ALA A 83 -18.12 -4.69 5.36
C ALA A 83 -18.43 -3.20 5.60
N TYR A 84 -18.52 -2.39 4.54
CA TYR A 84 -18.95 -0.99 4.64
C TYR A 84 -20.47 -0.86 4.82
N ASP A 85 -21.25 -1.67 4.15
CA ASP A 85 -22.72 -1.72 4.19
C ASP A 85 -23.37 -0.34 4.14
N ARG A 86 -23.03 0.46 3.13
CA ARG A 86 -23.56 1.84 2.98
C ARG A 86 -23.34 2.73 4.22
N GLY A 87 -22.29 2.46 4.97
CA GLY A 87 -21.95 3.18 6.21
C GLY A 87 -22.63 2.63 7.48
N GLN A 88 -23.32 1.48 7.38
CA GLN A 88 -23.99 0.82 8.50
C GLN A 88 -23.23 -0.37 9.05
N GLY A 89 -22.17 -0.82 8.36
CA GLY A 89 -21.35 -1.93 8.79
C GLY A 89 -20.67 -1.68 10.15
N GLU A 90 -20.13 -2.73 10.73
CA GLU A 90 -19.43 -2.66 12.02
C GLU A 90 -18.29 -1.63 12.00
N TRP A 91 -17.45 -1.64 10.97
CA TRP A 91 -16.28 -0.77 10.88
C TRP A 91 -16.62 0.72 10.74
N PRO A 92 -17.47 1.16 9.80
CA PRO A 92 -17.83 2.57 9.65
C PRO A 92 -18.58 3.14 10.87
N THR A 93 -19.31 2.32 11.61
CA THR A 93 -20.07 2.74 12.81
C THR A 93 -19.29 2.58 14.11
N MET A 94 -18.14 1.90 14.07
CA MET A 94 -17.28 1.69 15.23
C MET A 94 -16.79 3.02 15.80
N ARG A 95 -16.74 3.13 17.13
CA ARG A 95 -16.23 4.32 17.80
C ARG A 95 -14.78 4.59 17.39
N VAL A 96 -14.41 5.86 17.30
CA VAL A 96 -13.06 6.30 16.91
C VAL A 96 -11.99 5.64 17.79
N VAL A 97 -12.21 5.56 19.10
CA VAL A 97 -11.25 4.94 20.03
C VAL A 97 -11.02 3.47 19.74
N ASP A 98 -12.03 2.74 19.30
CA ASP A 98 -11.91 1.31 19.00
C ASP A 98 -11.20 1.09 17.65
N ARG A 99 -11.51 1.91 16.61
CA ARG A 99 -10.74 1.90 15.36
C ARG A 99 -9.26 2.22 15.58
N ILE A 100 -8.96 3.17 16.47
CA ILE A 100 -7.58 3.47 16.86
C ILE A 100 -6.89 2.23 17.45
N ARG A 101 -7.55 1.46 18.32
CA ARG A 101 -6.99 0.22 18.90
C ARG A 101 -6.64 -0.81 17.83
N HIS A 102 -7.44 -0.95 16.79
CA HIS A 102 -7.17 -1.82 15.65
C HIS A 102 -5.91 -1.37 14.88
N VAL A 103 -5.77 -0.07 14.61
CA VAL A 103 -4.58 0.47 13.94
C VAL A 103 -3.33 0.36 14.82
N GLU A 104 -3.45 0.57 16.13
CA GLU A 104 -2.37 0.33 17.10
C GLU A 104 -1.97 -1.16 17.16
N ALA A 105 -2.93 -2.09 17.06
CA ALA A 105 -2.65 -3.53 16.99
C ALA A 105 -1.89 -3.88 15.71
N PHE A 106 -2.33 -3.33 14.58
CA PHE A 106 -1.62 -3.48 13.31
C PHE A 106 -0.18 -2.94 13.39
N LEU A 107 0.02 -1.75 13.93
CA LEU A 107 1.34 -1.13 14.08
C LEU A 107 2.30 -2.00 14.91
N ARG A 108 1.81 -2.60 16.01
CA ARG A 108 2.63 -3.52 16.83
C ARG A 108 3.09 -4.72 16.01
N ARG A 109 2.17 -5.39 15.30
CA ARG A 109 2.47 -6.57 14.46
C ARG A 109 3.38 -6.19 13.27
N MET A 110 3.16 -5.02 12.66
CA MET A 110 4.02 -4.51 11.60
C MET A 110 5.47 -4.35 12.08
N ARG A 111 5.69 -3.80 13.27
CA ARG A 111 7.03 -3.63 13.85
C ARG A 111 7.77 -4.96 14.05
N GLU A 112 7.08 -6.04 14.34
CA GLU A 112 7.64 -7.39 14.45
C GLU A 112 8.20 -7.89 13.10
N GLN A 113 7.70 -7.36 11.99
CA GLN A 113 8.13 -7.72 10.63
C GLN A 113 9.23 -6.81 10.06
N ARG A 114 9.79 -5.90 10.89
CA ARG A 114 10.74 -4.88 10.44
C ARG A 114 11.87 -5.41 9.59
N ASP A 115 12.59 -6.41 10.07
CA ASP A 115 13.79 -6.92 9.39
C ASP A 115 13.45 -7.62 8.07
N ALA A 116 12.33 -8.32 8.02
CA ALA A 116 11.85 -8.96 6.80
C ALA A 116 11.46 -7.92 5.75
N VAL A 117 10.71 -6.88 6.13
CA VAL A 117 10.30 -5.81 5.21
C VAL A 117 11.49 -4.97 4.75
N VAL A 118 12.41 -4.62 5.66
CA VAL A 118 13.64 -3.87 5.31
C VAL A 118 14.49 -4.65 4.32
N LYS A 119 14.68 -5.96 4.54
CA LYS A 119 15.40 -6.82 3.59
C LYS A 119 14.74 -6.84 2.22
N LEU A 120 13.41 -6.93 2.16
CA LEU A 120 12.67 -6.93 0.90
C LEU A 120 12.72 -5.58 0.20
N LEU A 121 12.70 -4.45 0.91
CA LEU A 121 12.95 -3.12 0.34
C LEU A 121 14.32 -3.03 -0.34
N MET A 122 15.37 -3.59 0.28
CA MET A 122 16.70 -3.64 -0.33
C MET A 122 16.68 -4.43 -1.63
N TRP A 123 16.05 -5.61 -1.63
CA TRP A 123 16.04 -6.50 -2.80
C TRP A 123 15.09 -6.05 -3.91
N GLU A 124 13.87 -5.62 -3.59
CA GLU A 124 12.86 -5.27 -4.59
C GLU A 124 13.08 -3.90 -5.23
N ILE A 125 13.62 -2.95 -4.45
CA ILE A 125 13.74 -1.55 -4.89
C ILE A 125 15.21 -1.17 -5.15
N GLY A 126 16.15 -1.94 -4.63
CA GLY A 126 17.58 -1.64 -4.71
C GLY A 126 18.02 -0.52 -3.75
N LYS A 127 17.25 -0.28 -2.68
CA LYS A 127 17.60 0.70 -1.65
C LYS A 127 18.75 0.17 -0.79
N ASN A 128 19.62 1.07 -0.35
CA ASN A 128 20.61 0.72 0.67
C ASN A 128 19.93 0.44 2.03
N LEU A 129 20.66 -0.19 2.95
CA LEU A 129 20.14 -0.55 4.26
C LEU A 129 19.57 0.64 5.05
N LYS A 130 20.31 1.74 5.07
CA LYS A 130 19.93 2.95 5.83
C LYS A 130 18.61 3.55 5.34
N ASP A 131 18.43 3.63 4.02
CA ASP A 131 17.21 4.19 3.43
C ASP A 131 16.03 3.22 3.55
N SER A 132 16.28 1.90 3.47
CA SER A 132 15.25 0.88 3.71
C SER A 132 14.75 0.89 5.15
N GLN A 133 15.66 0.99 6.13
CA GLN A 133 15.32 1.15 7.54
C GLN A 133 14.54 2.45 7.77
N LYS A 134 15.03 3.56 7.21
CA LYS A 134 14.37 4.86 7.33
C LYS A 134 12.97 4.86 6.75
N GLU A 135 12.74 4.19 5.61
CA GLU A 135 11.39 4.10 5.04
C GLU A 135 10.45 3.33 5.97
N PHE A 136 10.90 2.20 6.52
CA PHE A 136 10.08 1.43 7.46
C PHE A 136 9.76 2.22 8.73
N ASP A 137 10.78 2.78 9.37
CA ASP A 137 10.65 3.49 10.64
C ASP A 137 9.77 4.74 10.46
N ARG A 138 9.98 5.52 9.39
CA ARG A 138 9.14 6.67 9.05
C ARG A 138 7.69 6.27 8.79
N THR A 139 7.43 5.09 8.23
CA THR A 139 6.06 4.59 8.06
C THR A 139 5.40 4.33 9.41
N CYS A 140 6.13 3.73 10.37
CA CYS A 140 5.64 3.53 11.72
C CYS A 140 5.35 4.85 12.45
N ASP A 141 6.22 5.84 12.28
CA ASP A 141 6.03 7.19 12.83
C ASP A 141 4.79 7.85 12.22
N TYR A 142 4.62 7.77 10.89
CA TYR A 142 3.45 8.29 10.20
C TYR A 142 2.13 7.67 10.70
N ILE A 143 2.12 6.36 10.96
CA ILE A 143 0.93 5.69 11.54
C ILE A 143 0.64 6.26 12.93
N THR A 144 1.67 6.44 13.75
CA THR A 144 1.56 7.03 15.09
C THR A 144 1.02 8.46 15.04
N ASP A 145 1.55 9.28 14.14
CA ASP A 145 1.12 10.67 13.93
C ASP A 145 -0.32 10.74 13.42
N THR A 146 -0.72 9.82 12.53
CA THR A 146 -2.10 9.71 12.04
C THR A 146 -3.07 9.38 13.18
N ILE A 147 -2.70 8.46 14.08
CA ILE A 147 -3.48 8.14 15.29
C ILE A 147 -3.62 9.38 16.17
N ASN A 148 -2.54 10.11 16.43
CA ASN A 148 -2.55 11.30 17.26
C ASN A 148 -3.39 12.43 16.64
N ALA A 149 -3.27 12.62 15.33
CA ALA A 149 -4.09 13.59 14.59
C ALA A 149 -5.59 13.25 14.70
N LEU A 150 -5.95 11.97 14.59
CA LEU A 150 -7.35 11.57 14.74
C LEU A 150 -7.86 11.75 16.17
N LYS A 151 -7.06 11.45 17.20
CA LYS A 151 -7.41 11.73 18.61
C LYS A 151 -7.73 13.21 18.83
N GLU A 152 -6.94 14.11 18.21
CA GLU A 152 -7.18 15.55 18.30
C GLU A 152 -8.43 15.99 17.53
N LEU A 153 -8.61 15.44 16.31
CA LEU A 153 -9.82 15.71 15.51
C LEU A 153 -11.10 15.25 16.22
N ASP A 154 -11.08 14.07 16.84
CA ASP A 154 -12.24 13.54 17.58
C ASP A 154 -12.57 14.40 18.79
N ARG A 155 -11.54 14.83 19.53
CA ARG A 155 -11.70 15.73 20.68
C ARG A 155 -12.33 17.06 20.30
N ARG A 156 -11.95 17.65 19.15
CA ARG A 156 -12.56 18.88 18.62
C ARG A 156 -13.99 18.63 18.14
N SER A 157 -14.21 17.54 17.43
CA SER A 157 -15.52 17.17 16.88
C SER A 157 -16.58 16.84 17.94
N SER A 158 -16.17 16.60 19.19
CA SER A 158 -17.09 16.36 20.30
C SER A 158 -17.73 17.64 20.88
N ARG A 159 -17.23 18.82 20.49
CA ARG A 159 -17.70 20.11 20.98
C ARG A 159 -18.77 20.68 20.08
N PHE A 160 -19.74 21.39 20.71
CA PHE A 160 -20.65 22.26 20.01
C PHE A 160 -20.03 23.65 19.89
N GLU A 161 -20.21 24.28 18.76
CA GLU A 161 -19.78 25.65 18.48
C GLU A 161 -21.02 26.49 18.22
N LEU A 162 -21.08 27.66 18.86
CA LEU A 162 -22.13 28.64 18.63
C LEU A 162 -21.59 29.72 17.69
N GLU A 163 -22.18 29.83 16.52
CA GLU A 163 -21.85 30.88 15.55
C GLU A 163 -23.12 31.50 15.00
N GLN A 164 -23.26 32.85 15.12
CA GLN A 164 -24.41 33.60 14.66
C GLN A 164 -25.76 33.02 15.12
N ASP A 165 -25.86 32.70 16.40
CA ASP A 165 -27.04 32.09 17.03
C ASP A 165 -27.37 30.65 16.56
N THR A 166 -26.47 30.01 15.81
CA THR A 166 -26.60 28.62 15.39
C THR A 166 -25.67 27.73 16.21
N LEU A 167 -26.25 26.76 16.93
CA LEU A 167 -25.49 25.74 17.64
C LEU A 167 -25.18 24.56 16.67
N GLY A 168 -23.91 24.39 16.32
CA GLY A 168 -23.48 23.37 15.38
C GLY A 168 -22.46 22.39 15.96
N GLN A 169 -22.37 21.22 15.36
CA GLN A 169 -21.32 20.26 15.63
C GLN A 169 -20.80 19.67 14.30
N ILE A 170 -19.48 19.71 14.09
CA ILE A 170 -18.86 19.15 12.89
C ILE A 170 -18.33 17.75 13.21
N ARG A 171 -18.88 16.73 12.57
CA ARG A 171 -18.38 15.34 12.64
C ARG A 171 -17.87 14.88 11.30
N ARG A 172 -16.77 14.11 11.33
CA ARG A 172 -16.21 13.46 10.16
C ARG A 172 -16.69 12.02 10.11
N VAL A 173 -17.09 11.58 8.93
CA VAL A 173 -17.62 10.24 8.69
C VAL A 173 -16.84 9.56 7.56
N PRO A 174 -16.81 8.22 7.51
CA PRO A 174 -16.25 7.50 6.37
C PRO A 174 -17.05 7.78 5.09
N MET A 175 -16.38 7.69 3.96
CA MET A 175 -16.96 8.03 2.65
C MET A 175 -17.34 6.81 1.83
N GLY A 176 -16.83 5.61 2.16
CA GLY A 176 -17.13 4.41 1.40
C GLY A 176 -15.97 3.43 1.26
N VAL A 177 -15.94 2.77 0.13
CA VAL A 177 -14.89 1.81 -0.25
C VAL A 177 -13.74 2.53 -0.94
N ALA A 178 -12.53 2.39 -0.41
CA ALA A 178 -11.33 2.97 -0.96
C ALA A 178 -10.51 1.94 -1.75
N LEU A 179 -10.08 2.31 -2.95
CA LEU A 179 -9.00 1.63 -3.67
C LEU A 179 -7.70 2.36 -3.39
N CYS A 180 -6.75 1.70 -2.70
CA CYS A 180 -5.45 2.27 -2.36
C CYS A 180 -4.35 1.63 -3.21
N MET A 181 -3.55 2.47 -3.88
CA MET A 181 -2.42 2.06 -4.70
C MET A 181 -1.27 3.05 -4.51
N GLY A 182 -0.09 2.54 -4.18
CA GLY A 182 1.11 3.35 -3.98
C GLY A 182 2.10 3.27 -5.15
N PRO A 183 3.17 4.08 -5.10
CA PRO A 183 4.22 4.11 -6.11
C PRO A 183 5.23 2.99 -5.86
N TYR A 184 6.11 2.78 -6.84
CA TYR A 184 7.14 1.76 -6.75
C TYR A 184 8.41 2.22 -5.99
N ASN A 185 8.69 3.51 -5.96
CA ASN A 185 9.93 4.06 -5.40
C ASN A 185 9.91 4.21 -3.86
N TYR A 186 8.72 4.40 -3.28
CA TYR A 186 8.44 4.35 -1.84
C TYR A 186 7.22 3.45 -1.58
N PRO A 187 7.33 2.15 -1.90
CA PRO A 187 6.18 1.24 -1.95
C PRO A 187 5.52 1.00 -0.59
N LEU A 188 6.25 1.19 0.50
CA LEU A 188 5.72 1.10 1.84
C LEU A 188 5.20 2.47 2.32
N ASN A 189 6.09 3.44 2.47
CA ASN A 189 5.75 4.71 3.12
C ASN A 189 4.64 5.48 2.39
N GLU A 190 4.79 5.73 1.09
CA GLU A 190 3.80 6.54 0.36
C GLU A 190 2.47 5.80 0.19
N THR A 191 2.47 4.48 0.07
CA THR A 191 1.23 3.70 0.06
C THR A 191 0.47 3.87 1.37
N PHE A 192 1.16 3.80 2.49
CA PHE A 192 0.56 3.90 3.82
C PHE A 192 0.06 5.30 4.16
N THR A 193 0.55 6.35 3.47
CA THR A 193 0.02 7.71 3.64
C THR A 193 -1.43 7.87 3.18
N THR A 194 -1.93 6.98 2.34
CA THR A 194 -3.33 6.95 1.93
C THR A 194 -4.11 5.80 2.58
N LEU A 195 -3.47 4.64 2.74
CA LEU A 195 -4.08 3.43 3.28
C LEU A 195 -4.51 3.60 4.75
N ILE A 196 -3.60 4.10 5.61
CA ILE A 196 -3.88 4.23 7.04
C ILE A 196 -4.96 5.28 7.34
N PRO A 197 -4.93 6.50 6.76
CA PRO A 197 -6.02 7.44 6.91
C PRO A 197 -7.37 6.91 6.39
N ALA A 198 -7.39 6.17 5.28
CA ALA A 198 -8.61 5.56 4.79
C ALA A 198 -9.20 4.58 5.82
N LEU A 199 -8.38 3.66 6.35
CA LEU A 199 -8.81 2.68 7.36
C LEU A 199 -9.26 3.33 8.65
N ILE A 200 -8.44 4.17 9.27
CA ILE A 200 -8.71 4.72 10.60
C ILE A 200 -9.94 5.64 10.61
N MET A 201 -10.28 6.24 9.45
CA MET A 201 -11.49 7.04 9.28
C MET A 201 -12.76 6.19 9.12
N GLY A 202 -12.66 4.87 9.06
CA GLY A 202 -13.79 3.95 8.97
C GLY A 202 -14.18 3.54 7.56
N ASN A 203 -13.36 3.85 6.55
CA ASN A 203 -13.56 3.33 5.20
C ASN A 203 -13.10 1.87 5.14
N THR A 204 -13.69 1.08 4.24
CA THR A 204 -13.16 -0.22 3.87
C THR A 204 -12.25 -0.10 2.66
N VAL A 205 -11.32 -1.02 2.52
CA VAL A 205 -10.22 -0.85 1.57
C VAL A 205 -9.98 -2.09 0.72
N VAL A 206 -9.79 -1.87 -0.57
CA VAL A 206 -9.07 -2.79 -1.47
C VAL A 206 -7.68 -2.19 -1.70
N PHE A 207 -6.66 -2.89 -1.24
CA PHE A 207 -5.27 -2.48 -1.36
C PHE A 207 -4.58 -3.31 -2.45
N LYS A 208 -3.99 -2.65 -3.42
CA LYS A 208 -3.17 -3.27 -4.45
C LYS A 208 -1.75 -2.72 -4.40
N PRO A 209 -0.76 -3.51 -3.96
CA PRO A 209 0.64 -3.11 -3.98
C PRO A 209 1.13 -2.72 -5.39
N ALA A 210 2.16 -1.89 -5.45
CA ALA A 210 2.86 -1.57 -6.68
C ALA A 210 3.50 -2.82 -7.27
N LYS A 211 3.75 -2.82 -8.59
CA LYS A 211 4.41 -3.95 -9.29
C LYS A 211 5.82 -4.23 -8.73
N LEU A 212 6.57 -3.19 -8.40
CA LEU A 212 7.83 -3.27 -7.67
C LEU A 212 7.54 -2.89 -6.21
N GLY A 213 8.02 -3.69 -5.27
CA GLY A 213 7.65 -3.62 -3.86
C GLY A 213 6.41 -4.46 -3.52
N VAL A 214 6.15 -5.50 -4.29
CA VAL A 214 4.98 -6.38 -4.11
C VAL A 214 5.22 -7.44 -3.03
N LEU A 215 6.44 -7.99 -2.93
CA LEU A 215 6.80 -9.03 -1.96
C LEU A 215 6.95 -8.47 -0.54
N LEU A 216 7.33 -7.20 -0.39
CA LEU A 216 7.49 -6.59 0.93
C LEU A 216 6.17 -6.48 1.72
N ILE A 217 5.02 -6.63 1.04
CA ILE A 217 3.71 -6.65 1.71
C ILE A 217 3.38 -8.03 2.27
N ARG A 218 4.01 -9.10 1.77
CA ARG A 218 3.76 -10.47 2.25
C ARG A 218 3.92 -10.63 3.77
N PRO A 219 4.99 -10.16 4.43
CA PRO A 219 5.13 -10.25 5.88
C PRO A 219 4.03 -9.52 6.66
N LEU A 220 3.30 -8.59 6.02
CA LEU A 220 2.26 -7.78 6.66
C LEU A 220 0.85 -8.36 6.47
N LEU A 221 0.65 -9.39 5.65
CA LEU A 221 -0.67 -9.94 5.39
C LEU A 221 -1.36 -10.47 6.66
N GLU A 222 -0.62 -11.20 7.50
CA GLU A 222 -1.15 -11.67 8.79
C GLU A 222 -1.44 -10.52 9.75
N ALA A 223 -0.57 -9.49 9.76
CA ALA A 223 -0.80 -8.31 10.57
C ALA A 223 -2.11 -7.60 10.18
N PHE A 224 -2.43 -7.51 8.89
CA PHE A 224 -3.72 -6.99 8.42
C PHE A 224 -4.87 -7.90 8.82
N ARG A 225 -4.79 -9.22 8.55
CA ARG A 225 -5.83 -10.19 8.89
C ARG A 225 -6.20 -10.15 10.38
N ASP A 226 -5.19 -10.15 11.25
CA ASP A 226 -5.38 -10.29 12.69
C ASP A 226 -5.71 -8.98 13.40
N SER A 227 -5.63 -7.85 12.68
CA SER A 227 -5.86 -6.53 13.28
C SER A 227 -7.17 -5.89 12.87
N PHE A 228 -7.79 -6.30 11.78
CA PHE A 228 -9.01 -5.68 11.28
C PHE A 228 -10.14 -6.69 11.12
N PRO A 229 -11.41 -6.29 11.30
CA PRO A 229 -12.56 -7.14 11.02
C PRO A 229 -12.59 -7.60 9.55
N ALA A 230 -13.29 -8.70 9.29
CA ALA A 230 -13.43 -9.26 7.96
C ALA A 230 -13.96 -8.22 6.95
N GLY A 231 -13.39 -8.21 5.74
CA GLY A 231 -13.75 -7.30 4.66
C GLY A 231 -13.27 -5.85 4.80
N VAL A 232 -12.78 -5.42 5.98
CA VAL A 232 -12.32 -4.04 6.20
C VAL A 232 -11.09 -3.71 5.35
N ILE A 233 -10.16 -4.66 5.25
CA ILE A 233 -9.01 -4.56 4.34
C ILE A 233 -8.89 -5.83 3.52
N ASN A 234 -8.72 -5.67 2.22
CA ASN A 234 -8.51 -6.74 1.27
C ASN A 234 -7.25 -6.41 0.47
N VAL A 235 -6.32 -7.35 0.36
CA VAL A 235 -5.04 -7.15 -0.35
C VAL A 235 -5.02 -8.05 -1.57
N ILE A 236 -4.96 -7.42 -2.74
CA ILE A 236 -4.97 -8.10 -4.04
C ILE A 236 -3.68 -7.86 -4.82
N TYR A 237 -3.35 -8.76 -5.70
CA TYR A 237 -2.20 -8.71 -6.58
C TYR A 237 -2.62 -8.73 -8.06
N GLY A 238 -1.67 -8.80 -8.97
CA GLY A 238 -1.96 -8.96 -10.39
C GLY A 238 -1.81 -7.70 -11.24
N SER A 239 -2.18 -7.82 -12.51
CA SER A 239 -2.09 -6.74 -13.49
C SER A 239 -3.11 -5.63 -13.20
N GLY A 240 -2.64 -4.37 -13.16
CA GLY A 240 -3.56 -3.23 -13.02
C GLY A 240 -4.57 -3.12 -14.16
N ARG A 241 -4.22 -3.56 -15.37
CA ARG A 241 -5.15 -3.55 -16.52
C ARG A 241 -6.33 -4.50 -16.31
N GLU A 242 -6.10 -5.61 -15.68
CA GLU A 242 -7.11 -6.63 -15.44
C GLU A 242 -7.89 -6.35 -14.15
N THR A 243 -7.19 -6.31 -13.02
CA THR A 243 -7.81 -6.18 -11.71
C THR A 243 -8.36 -4.78 -11.45
N VAL A 244 -7.54 -3.74 -11.62
CA VAL A 244 -7.94 -2.36 -11.26
C VAL A 244 -8.96 -1.79 -12.24
N SER A 245 -8.85 -2.13 -13.53
CA SER A 245 -9.86 -1.71 -14.50
C SER A 245 -11.24 -2.28 -14.18
N ALA A 246 -11.33 -3.54 -13.78
CA ALA A 246 -12.57 -4.16 -13.37
C ALA A 246 -13.15 -3.51 -12.08
N LEU A 247 -12.29 -3.23 -11.10
CA LEU A 247 -12.71 -2.53 -9.87
C LEU A 247 -13.29 -1.14 -10.19
N MET A 248 -12.62 -0.34 -11.02
CA MET A 248 -13.08 1.00 -11.37
C MET A 248 -14.36 0.96 -12.21
N ALA A 249 -14.44 0.06 -13.19
CA ALA A 249 -15.61 -0.09 -14.04
C ALA A 249 -16.86 -0.56 -13.28
N SER A 250 -16.69 -1.24 -12.15
CA SER A 250 -17.81 -1.69 -11.30
C SER A 250 -18.65 -0.53 -10.73
N GLY A 251 -18.06 0.66 -10.60
CA GLY A 251 -18.69 1.83 -9.97
C GLY A 251 -18.93 1.70 -8.48
N LYS A 252 -18.32 0.70 -7.82
CA LYS A 252 -18.43 0.44 -6.38
C LYS A 252 -17.29 1.08 -5.55
N ILE A 253 -16.29 1.68 -6.22
CA ILE A 253 -15.22 2.44 -5.57
C ILE A 253 -15.71 3.85 -5.31
N ASP A 254 -15.66 4.31 -4.05
CA ASP A 254 -16.03 5.66 -3.64
C ASP A 254 -14.82 6.59 -3.54
N ILE A 255 -13.64 6.01 -3.20
CA ILE A 255 -12.39 6.73 -3.03
C ILE A 255 -11.30 6.06 -3.87
N PHE A 256 -10.68 6.81 -4.77
CA PHE A 256 -9.50 6.40 -5.51
C PHE A 256 -8.27 7.10 -4.96
N ALA A 257 -7.50 6.39 -4.13
CA ALA A 257 -6.24 6.85 -3.55
C ALA A 257 -5.07 6.25 -4.35
N PHE A 258 -4.41 7.08 -5.15
CA PHE A 258 -3.41 6.64 -6.10
C PHE A 258 -2.20 7.56 -6.14
N ILE A 259 -1.02 6.98 -6.06
CA ILE A 259 0.24 7.67 -6.30
C ILE A 259 0.93 6.99 -7.49
N GLY A 260 1.14 7.76 -8.56
CA GLY A 260 1.69 7.26 -9.81
C GLY A 260 1.56 8.25 -10.96
N THR A 261 1.50 7.75 -12.21
CA THR A 261 1.51 8.61 -13.40
C THR A 261 0.17 9.28 -13.66
N ASN A 262 0.22 10.51 -14.20
CA ASN A 262 -0.96 11.25 -14.67
C ASN A 262 -1.81 10.43 -15.65
N LYS A 263 -1.13 9.72 -16.57
CA LYS A 263 -1.82 8.89 -17.58
C LYS A 263 -2.64 7.79 -16.92
N ALA A 264 -2.04 7.03 -16.01
CA ALA A 264 -2.74 5.93 -15.33
C ALA A 264 -3.93 6.44 -14.50
N ALA A 265 -3.75 7.54 -13.75
CA ALA A 265 -4.83 8.16 -12.98
C ALA A 265 -6.01 8.58 -13.87
N SER A 266 -5.71 9.23 -14.99
CA SER A 266 -6.73 9.71 -15.94
C SER A 266 -7.46 8.55 -16.60
N ASP A 267 -6.74 7.52 -17.05
CA ASP A 267 -7.32 6.36 -17.71
C ASP A 267 -8.24 5.58 -16.75
N LEU A 268 -7.80 5.36 -15.51
CA LEU A 268 -8.59 4.66 -14.50
C LEU A 268 -9.84 5.45 -14.08
N LYS A 269 -9.74 6.76 -13.89
CA LYS A 269 -10.90 7.60 -13.55
C LYS A 269 -11.99 7.57 -14.64
N LYS A 270 -11.60 7.51 -15.92
CA LYS A 270 -12.54 7.42 -17.05
C LYS A 270 -13.36 6.14 -17.04
N LEU A 271 -12.85 5.06 -16.46
CA LEU A 271 -13.56 3.79 -16.37
C LEU A 271 -14.71 3.83 -15.35
N HIS A 272 -14.68 4.77 -14.40
CA HIS A 272 -15.70 4.82 -13.37
C HIS A 272 -17.02 5.38 -13.92
N PRO A 273 -18.14 4.62 -13.86
CA PRO A 273 -19.39 4.99 -14.50
C PRO A 273 -20.08 6.21 -13.86
N ARG A 274 -19.65 6.58 -12.64
CA ARG A 274 -20.19 7.74 -11.89
C ARG A 274 -19.05 8.63 -11.39
N PRO A 275 -18.29 9.30 -12.29
CA PRO A 275 -17.09 10.06 -11.92
C PRO A 275 -17.37 11.22 -10.93
N HIS A 276 -18.61 11.76 -10.94
CA HIS A 276 -19.04 12.80 -10.01
C HIS A 276 -19.17 12.31 -8.54
N ARG A 277 -19.23 10.99 -8.30
CA ARG A 277 -19.26 10.39 -6.97
C ARG A 277 -17.89 9.94 -6.50
N LEU A 278 -16.95 9.73 -7.41
CA LEU A 278 -15.60 9.28 -7.08
C LEU A 278 -14.80 10.41 -6.43
N ARG A 279 -14.34 10.21 -5.22
CA ARG A 279 -13.33 11.04 -4.58
C ARG A 279 -11.96 10.55 -4.98
N ALA A 280 -11.06 11.47 -5.37
CA ALA A 280 -9.73 11.11 -5.81
C ALA A 280 -8.67 11.81 -4.96
N ALA A 281 -7.85 11.03 -4.25
CA ALA A 281 -6.64 11.48 -3.58
C ALA A 281 -5.45 11.05 -4.42
N LEU A 282 -4.84 11.98 -5.14
CA LEU A 282 -3.86 11.69 -6.18
C LEU A 282 -2.53 12.37 -5.88
N GLY A 283 -1.45 11.59 -5.84
CA GLY A 283 -0.06 12.03 -5.94
C GLY A 283 0.46 11.69 -7.34
N LEU A 284 0.71 12.70 -8.16
CA LEU A 284 1.00 12.50 -9.58
C LEU A 284 2.41 12.96 -9.93
N ASP A 285 2.80 12.79 -11.21
CA ASP A 285 4.13 13.10 -11.73
C ASP A 285 4.58 14.52 -11.38
N ALA A 286 5.81 14.65 -10.91
CA ALA A 286 6.47 15.94 -10.72
C ALA A 286 6.93 16.53 -12.08
N LYS A 287 7.12 17.84 -12.11
CA LYS A 287 7.61 18.61 -13.27
C LYS A 287 8.95 19.27 -12.95
N ASN A 288 9.91 18.51 -12.42
CA ASN A 288 11.22 19.03 -12.07
C ASN A 288 12.09 19.22 -13.31
N PRO A 289 12.72 20.37 -13.51
CA PRO A 289 13.67 20.54 -14.60
C PRO A 289 14.96 19.76 -14.33
N GLY A 290 15.50 19.12 -15.36
CA GLY A 290 16.85 18.55 -15.36
C GLY A 290 17.79 19.43 -16.19
N ILE A 291 18.89 19.89 -15.59
CA ILE A 291 19.92 20.67 -16.28
C ILE A 291 21.18 19.82 -16.37
N VAL A 292 21.56 19.46 -17.60
CA VAL A 292 22.80 18.72 -17.87
C VAL A 292 23.81 19.70 -18.42
N LEU A 293 24.93 19.84 -17.74
CA LEU A 293 26.04 20.70 -18.19
C LEU A 293 26.91 19.95 -19.21
N PRO A 294 27.49 20.67 -20.22
CA PRO A 294 28.28 20.06 -21.29
C PRO A 294 29.55 19.34 -20.85
N GLN A 295 29.95 19.46 -19.61
CA GLN A 295 31.23 18.98 -19.05
C GLN A 295 31.05 17.77 -18.11
N VAL A 296 29.90 17.13 -18.10
CA VAL A 296 29.62 15.93 -17.29
C VAL A 296 29.72 14.67 -18.18
#